data_587e85565b8113df9742ed0c3cc9b267
#
_entry.id   587e85565b8113df9742ed0c3cc9b267
#
_cell.length_a   1.000
_cell.length_b   1.000
_cell.length_c   1.000
_cell.angle_alpha   90.00
_cell.angle_beta   90.00
_cell.angle_gamma   90.00
#
_symmetry.space_group_name_H-M   'P 1'
#
loop_
_entity.id
_entity.type
_entity.pdbx_description
1 polymer ?
#
loop_
_entity_poly.entity_id
_entity_poly.type
_entity_poly.pdbx_seq_one_letter_code
_entity_poly.pdbx_strand_id
1 'polypeptide(L)'
;QNRVTFIQNEDEDAAYSGEIRRLRLRFDGYVGNPHFLYVIQLSFAPGDVGEIQDGENINIIRDAAVFYRPNKHWSFLFGQTKLPGNRQRVNSSGALQLTDRSINNARFTIDRDFGFQAYYLNENKDKFSYNVKTAVSTGEGRNWTKSADDGVALTGKLELMPFGSFKNDGTNFEGDVAREKTPKLLLSGAFHQNNLARRTQGQLGNDLFEQKTMKSVLLDAMLKYNGWALMSSYMSRSAKDPIAFNPDDITEFNYVPVGSGMDYQLSYVFPTNYEIIGRFSTQNMHDDIKALTPDSKQYSLGVT
;
A
#
# COMPACT_ATOMS: atom_id res chain seq x y z
N GLN A 1 -13.04 -13.08 1.16
CA GLN A 1 -13.42 -12.35 2.36
C GLN A 1 -14.78 -11.70 2.15
N ASN A 2 -15.74 -12.04 3.00
CA ASN A 2 -17.03 -11.39 3.07
C ASN A 2 -17.00 -10.33 4.16
N ARG A 3 -17.74 -9.25 3.99
CA ARG A 3 -17.88 -8.17 4.96
C ARG A 3 -19.34 -7.82 5.15
N VAL A 4 -19.76 -7.69 6.39
CA VAL A 4 -20.99 -7.04 6.78
C VAL A 4 -20.61 -5.74 7.47
N THR A 5 -21.25 -4.67 7.08
CA THR A 5 -20.98 -3.34 7.63
C THR A 5 -22.28 -2.77 8.19
N PHE A 6 -22.18 -2.22 9.38
CA PHE A 6 -23.19 -1.37 9.99
C PHE A 6 -22.64 0.04 10.05
N ILE A 7 -23.38 1.01 9.54
CA ILE A 7 -23.01 2.43 9.55
C ILE A 7 -24.12 3.20 10.23
N GLN A 8 -23.74 3.99 11.21
CA GLN A 8 -24.61 4.96 11.87
C GLN A 8 -23.91 6.32 11.80
N ASN A 9 -24.48 7.24 11.05
CA ASN A 9 -24.05 8.63 11.05
C ASN A 9 -24.96 9.45 11.97
N GLU A 10 -24.46 10.60 12.42
CA GLU A 10 -25.25 11.58 13.14
C GLU A 10 -26.34 12.11 12.20
N ASP A 11 -27.58 12.16 12.66
CA ASP A 11 -28.75 12.62 11.92
C ASP A 11 -29.18 11.77 10.68
N GLU A 12 -28.67 10.54 10.53
CA GLU A 12 -29.06 9.62 9.47
C GLU A 12 -29.59 8.28 10.03
N ASP A 13 -30.43 7.60 9.25
CA ASP A 13 -30.89 6.24 9.57
C ASP A 13 -29.71 5.26 9.47
N ALA A 14 -29.73 4.25 10.35
CA ALA A 14 -28.74 3.19 10.34
C ALA A 14 -28.77 2.39 9.04
N ALA A 15 -27.61 2.19 8.42
CA ALA A 15 -27.46 1.44 7.18
C ALA A 15 -26.70 0.12 7.40
N TYR A 16 -27.18 -0.95 6.75
CA TYR A 16 -26.51 -2.25 6.71
C TYR A 16 -26.11 -2.59 5.28
N SER A 17 -24.91 -3.11 5.12
CA SER A 17 -24.47 -3.64 3.83
C SER A 17 -23.72 -4.96 3.98
N GLY A 18 -23.89 -5.86 2.99
CA GLY A 18 -23.13 -7.09 2.88
C GLY A 18 -22.45 -7.17 1.52
N GLU A 19 -21.16 -7.48 1.49
CA GLU A 19 -20.42 -7.53 0.24
C GLU A 19 -19.34 -8.62 0.23
N ILE A 20 -19.01 -9.08 -0.97
CA ILE A 20 -17.77 -9.83 -1.20
C ILE A 20 -16.63 -8.81 -1.32
N ARG A 21 -15.97 -8.52 -0.19
CA ARG A 21 -14.92 -7.53 -0.10
C ARG A 21 -13.66 -7.90 -0.89
N ARG A 22 -13.33 -9.22 -0.94
CA ARG A 22 -12.17 -9.73 -1.68
C ARG A 22 -12.44 -11.15 -2.18
N LEU A 23 -12.29 -11.32 -3.49
CA LEU A 23 -12.30 -12.62 -4.16
C LEU A 23 -11.13 -12.63 -5.14
N ARG A 24 -10.07 -13.39 -4.84
CA ARG A 24 -8.81 -13.35 -5.60
C ARG A 24 -8.33 -14.75 -5.92
N LEU A 25 -7.81 -14.88 -7.12
CA LEU A 25 -7.11 -16.06 -7.61
C LEU A 25 -5.65 -15.68 -7.82
N ARG A 26 -4.73 -16.46 -7.26
CA ARG A 26 -3.29 -16.23 -7.37
C ARG A 26 -2.59 -17.50 -7.81
N PHE A 27 -1.75 -17.35 -8.80
CA PHE A 27 -0.81 -18.36 -9.27
C PHE A 27 0.60 -17.80 -9.08
N ASP A 28 1.45 -18.55 -8.44
CA ASP A 28 2.87 -18.22 -8.32
C ASP A 28 3.69 -19.49 -8.27
N GLY A 29 4.92 -19.39 -8.75
CA GLY A 29 5.83 -20.53 -8.86
C GLY A 29 7.10 -20.17 -9.60
N TYR A 30 7.75 -21.18 -10.16
CA TYR A 30 8.92 -21.00 -10.99
C TYR A 30 8.77 -21.68 -12.36
N VAL A 31 9.53 -21.24 -13.36
CA VAL A 31 9.54 -21.80 -14.70
C VAL A 31 10.94 -22.34 -15.01
N GLY A 32 11.02 -23.64 -15.22
CA GLY A 32 12.26 -24.35 -15.58
C GLY A 32 13.31 -24.35 -14.44
N ASN A 33 13.68 -23.20 -13.93
CA ASN A 33 14.71 -23.01 -12.92
C ASN A 33 14.15 -22.18 -11.74
N PRO A 34 14.41 -22.56 -10.46
CA PRO A 34 13.96 -21.80 -9.27
C PRO A 34 14.43 -20.35 -9.18
N HIS A 35 15.39 -19.93 -10.02
CA HIS A 35 15.80 -18.53 -10.12
C HIS A 35 14.78 -17.67 -10.90
N PHE A 36 13.94 -18.28 -11.75
CA PHE A 36 12.92 -17.59 -12.54
C PHE A 36 11.54 -17.87 -11.96
N LEU A 37 10.99 -16.88 -11.22
CA LEU A 37 9.68 -17.01 -10.61
C LEU A 37 8.68 -16.13 -11.36
N TYR A 38 7.40 -16.45 -11.16
CA TYR A 38 6.30 -15.63 -11.68
C TYR A 38 5.21 -15.44 -10.64
N VAL A 39 4.41 -14.41 -10.80
CA VAL A 39 3.17 -14.20 -10.08
C VAL A 39 2.11 -13.68 -11.04
N ILE A 40 0.92 -14.27 -10.97
CA ILE A 40 -0.30 -13.77 -11.60
C ILE A 40 -1.35 -13.71 -10.49
N GLN A 41 -1.94 -12.55 -10.27
CA GLN A 41 -3.04 -12.39 -9.33
C GLN A 41 -4.21 -11.69 -9.99
N LEU A 42 -5.37 -12.34 -9.98
CA LEU A 42 -6.64 -11.82 -10.47
C LEU A 42 -7.55 -11.45 -9.30
N SER A 43 -8.43 -10.49 -9.48
CA SER A 43 -9.46 -10.12 -8.52
C SER A 43 -10.80 -9.98 -9.22
N PHE A 44 -11.84 -10.50 -8.57
CA PHE A 44 -13.21 -10.52 -9.07
C PHE A 44 -14.18 -9.78 -8.13
N ALA A 45 -13.67 -9.16 -7.07
CA ALA A 45 -14.49 -8.35 -6.16
C ALA A 45 -14.78 -6.98 -6.78
N PRO A 46 -16.03 -6.47 -6.70
CA PRO A 46 -16.41 -5.19 -7.30
C PRO A 46 -15.49 -4.04 -6.95
N GLY A 47 -15.14 -3.86 -5.69
CA GLY A 47 -14.23 -2.79 -5.24
C GLY A 47 -12.76 -2.92 -5.70
N ASP A 48 -12.35 -4.05 -6.31
CA ASP A 48 -11.03 -4.24 -6.92
C ASP A 48 -11.08 -4.08 -8.45
N VAL A 49 -12.23 -4.37 -9.07
CA VAL A 49 -12.43 -4.31 -10.53
C VAL A 49 -12.77 -2.88 -10.98
N GLY A 50 -13.51 -2.13 -10.16
CA GLY A 50 -14.05 -0.82 -10.52
C GLY A 50 -15.30 -0.90 -11.39
N GLU A 51 -15.80 0.23 -11.81
CA GLU A 51 -16.86 0.32 -12.82
C GLU A 51 -16.27 0.16 -14.21
N ILE A 52 -16.98 -0.57 -15.07
CA ILE A 52 -16.63 -0.73 -16.48
C ILE A 52 -17.23 0.46 -17.21
N GLN A 53 -16.39 1.32 -17.78
CA GLN A 53 -16.83 2.36 -18.67
C GLN A 53 -16.89 1.82 -20.11
N ASP A 54 -17.76 2.38 -20.93
CA ASP A 54 -17.89 1.98 -22.33
C ASP A 54 -16.55 2.01 -23.06
N GLY A 55 -16.16 0.87 -23.62
CA GLY A 55 -14.90 0.72 -24.35
C GLY A 55 -13.68 0.36 -23.49
N GLU A 56 -13.82 0.20 -22.19
CA GLU A 56 -12.73 -0.25 -21.30
C GLU A 56 -12.72 -1.77 -21.10
N ASN A 57 -11.54 -2.34 -20.92
CA ASN A 57 -11.36 -3.72 -20.53
C ASN A 57 -11.58 -3.91 -19.03
N ILE A 58 -12.14 -5.07 -18.66
CA ILE A 58 -12.32 -5.44 -17.24
C ILE A 58 -10.97 -5.42 -16.51
N ASN A 59 -10.87 -4.59 -15.48
CA ASN A 59 -9.64 -4.39 -14.70
C ASN A 59 -9.44 -5.50 -13.63
N ILE A 60 -9.32 -6.76 -14.06
CA ILE A 60 -9.18 -7.91 -13.15
C ILE A 60 -7.73 -8.22 -12.75
N ILE A 61 -6.75 -7.79 -13.53
CA ILE A 61 -5.34 -8.11 -13.26
C ILE A 61 -4.81 -7.22 -12.14
N ARG A 62 -4.37 -7.84 -11.05
CA ARG A 62 -3.70 -7.13 -9.96
C ARG A 62 -2.19 -7.22 -10.06
N ASP A 63 -1.67 -8.43 -10.18
CA ASP A 63 -0.25 -8.67 -10.32
C ASP A 63 -0.03 -9.55 -11.57
N ALA A 64 0.94 -9.18 -12.40
CA ALA A 64 1.44 -9.96 -13.52
C ALA A 64 2.93 -9.60 -13.67
N ALA A 65 3.82 -10.39 -13.04
CA ALA A 65 5.23 -10.08 -12.99
C ALA A 65 6.09 -11.34 -12.99
N VAL A 66 7.29 -11.21 -13.54
CA VAL A 66 8.35 -12.21 -13.49
C VAL A 66 9.49 -11.71 -12.61
N PHE A 67 10.18 -12.66 -11.97
CA PHE A 67 11.28 -12.37 -11.08
C PHE A 67 12.49 -13.18 -11.51
N TYR A 68 13.65 -12.55 -11.46
CA TYR A 68 14.92 -13.24 -11.57
C TYR A 68 15.73 -13.08 -10.29
N ARG A 69 16.03 -14.18 -9.61
CA ARG A 69 16.80 -14.24 -8.37
C ARG A 69 18.10 -15.00 -8.59
N PRO A 70 19.17 -14.35 -9.05
CA PRO A 70 20.46 -15.02 -9.32
C PRO A 70 21.08 -15.62 -8.05
N ASN A 71 20.78 -15.04 -6.90
CA ASN A 71 21.23 -15.52 -5.59
C ASN A 71 20.28 -15.03 -4.49
N LYS A 72 20.59 -15.34 -3.21
CA LYS A 72 19.77 -14.98 -2.06
C LYS A 72 19.67 -13.46 -1.77
N HIS A 73 20.56 -12.67 -2.35
CA HIS A 73 20.63 -11.22 -2.09
C HIS A 73 19.91 -10.40 -3.17
N TRP A 74 19.98 -10.80 -4.41
CA TRP A 74 19.43 -10.02 -5.51
C TRP A 74 18.09 -10.58 -6.00
N SER A 75 17.14 -9.69 -6.24
CA SER A 75 15.87 -9.99 -6.89
C SER A 75 15.53 -8.88 -7.87
N PHE A 76 15.41 -9.21 -9.12
CA PHE A 76 14.98 -8.34 -10.20
C PHE A 76 13.56 -8.71 -10.59
N LEU A 77 12.73 -7.70 -10.81
CA LEU A 77 11.34 -7.87 -11.18
C LEU A 77 11.07 -7.10 -12.48
N PHE A 78 10.20 -7.67 -13.30
CA PHE A 78 9.62 -6.96 -14.44
C PHE A 78 8.13 -7.30 -14.56
N GLY A 79 7.30 -6.28 -14.80
CA GLY A 79 5.85 -6.41 -14.94
C GLY A 79 5.08 -5.56 -13.95
N GLN A 80 3.79 -5.85 -13.81
CA GLN A 80 2.87 -5.13 -12.93
C GLN A 80 2.81 -5.80 -11.56
N THR A 81 3.23 -5.08 -10.52
CA THR A 81 3.08 -5.51 -9.12
C THR A 81 3.20 -4.32 -8.18
N LYS A 82 3.10 -4.57 -6.87
CA LYS A 82 3.24 -3.52 -5.85
C LYS A 82 4.61 -2.86 -5.90
N LEU A 83 4.61 -1.54 -5.88
CA LEU A 83 5.83 -0.76 -5.64
C LEU A 83 6.30 -0.92 -4.18
N PRO A 84 7.60 -0.73 -3.90
CA PRO A 84 8.14 -0.82 -2.55
C PRO A 84 7.74 0.38 -1.68
N GLY A 85 6.46 0.49 -1.35
CA GLY A 85 5.84 1.53 -0.53
C GLY A 85 5.80 1.22 0.95
N ASN A 86 4.82 1.81 1.65
CA ASN A 86 4.59 1.60 3.08
C ASN A 86 4.23 0.15 3.41
N ARG A 87 4.58 -0.28 4.63
CA ARG A 87 4.45 -1.67 5.07
C ARG A 87 3.02 -2.20 4.94
N GLN A 88 2.04 -1.46 5.42
CA GLN A 88 0.64 -1.89 5.38
C GLN A 88 0.12 -2.12 3.95
N ARG A 89 0.64 -1.39 2.95
CA ARG A 89 0.26 -1.61 1.53
C ARG A 89 0.98 -2.79 0.91
N VAL A 90 2.26 -2.95 1.19
CA VAL A 90 3.08 -4.05 0.67
C VAL A 90 2.59 -5.39 1.21
N ASN A 91 2.20 -5.47 2.48
CA ASN A 91 1.64 -6.68 3.07
C ASN A 91 0.36 -7.13 2.35
N SER A 92 0.12 -8.44 2.40
CA SER A 92 -1.13 -9.01 1.88
C SER A 92 -2.32 -8.42 2.64
N SER A 93 -3.39 -8.12 1.92
CA SER A 93 -4.63 -7.70 2.58
C SER A 93 -5.33 -8.84 3.36
N GLY A 94 -4.92 -10.08 3.15
CA GLY A 94 -5.34 -11.22 3.98
C GLY A 94 -4.52 -11.39 5.26
N ALA A 95 -3.44 -10.61 5.43
CA ALA A 95 -2.59 -10.61 6.61
C ALA A 95 -2.75 -9.32 7.46
N LEU A 96 -3.76 -8.53 7.17
CA LEU A 96 -4.13 -7.37 8.00
C LEU A 96 -4.79 -7.85 9.29
N GLN A 97 -4.53 -7.17 10.39
CA GLN A 97 -5.17 -7.42 11.68
C GLN A 97 -6.60 -6.85 11.74
N LEU A 98 -6.82 -5.69 11.14
CA LEU A 98 -8.13 -5.05 11.01
C LEU A 98 -8.70 -5.29 9.61
N THR A 99 -10.02 -5.18 9.46
CA THR A 99 -10.73 -5.41 8.20
C THR A 99 -10.20 -4.56 7.06
N ASP A 100 -9.89 -3.30 7.35
CA ASP A 100 -9.36 -2.34 6.39
C ASP A 100 -8.04 -1.71 6.85
N ARG A 101 -7.30 -1.20 5.88
CA ARG A 101 -6.11 -0.39 6.13
C ARG A 101 -6.48 0.95 6.74
N SER A 102 -5.49 1.68 7.24
CA SER A 102 -5.68 3.01 7.82
C SER A 102 -6.23 4.02 6.80
N ILE A 103 -6.83 5.10 7.30
CA ILE A 103 -7.25 6.24 6.47
C ILE A 103 -6.07 6.85 5.71
N ASN A 104 -4.87 6.84 6.30
CA ASN A 104 -3.65 7.33 5.66
C ASN A 104 -3.24 6.44 4.48
N ASN A 105 -3.37 5.12 4.64
CA ASN A 105 -3.14 4.20 3.53
C ASN A 105 -4.15 4.42 2.38
N ALA A 106 -5.39 4.80 2.68
CA ALA A 106 -6.38 5.11 1.67
C ALA A 106 -6.03 6.37 0.85
N ARG A 107 -5.30 7.33 1.45
CA ARG A 107 -5.02 8.64 0.84
C ARG A 107 -3.60 8.76 0.27
N PHE A 108 -2.58 8.35 1.02
CA PHE A 108 -1.18 8.70 0.75
C PHE A 108 -0.31 7.53 0.28
N THR A 109 -0.88 6.31 0.20
CA THR A 109 -0.12 5.14 -0.27
C THR A 109 0.29 5.27 -1.73
N ILE A 110 1.34 4.54 -2.11
CA ILE A 110 1.63 4.15 -3.48
C ILE A 110 1.19 2.71 -3.68
N ASP A 111 0.79 2.33 -4.89
CA ASP A 111 0.26 1.00 -5.14
C ASP A 111 1.04 0.26 -6.24
N ARG A 112 0.34 -0.54 -6.97
CA ARG A 112 0.83 -1.34 -8.09
C ARG A 112 1.05 -0.49 -9.31
N ASP A 113 2.11 -0.83 -10.00
CA ASP A 113 2.44 -0.19 -11.27
C ASP A 113 3.20 -1.16 -12.17
N PHE A 114 3.27 -0.89 -13.45
CA PHE A 114 4.05 -1.66 -14.41
C PHE A 114 5.46 -1.06 -14.52
N GLY A 115 6.48 -1.90 -14.43
CA GLY A 115 7.85 -1.44 -14.56
C GLY A 115 8.90 -2.46 -14.16
N PHE A 116 10.09 -1.95 -13.91
CA PHE A 116 11.24 -2.72 -13.45
C PHE A 116 11.55 -2.38 -11.99
N GLN A 117 11.82 -3.40 -11.18
CA GLN A 117 12.23 -3.24 -9.79
C GLN A 117 13.48 -4.08 -9.50
N ALA A 118 14.37 -3.55 -8.66
CA ALA A 118 15.57 -4.24 -8.21
C ALA A 118 15.68 -4.18 -6.70
N TYR A 119 15.90 -5.34 -6.07
CA TYR A 119 16.02 -5.47 -4.62
C TYR A 119 17.35 -6.09 -4.26
N TYR A 120 18.00 -5.50 -3.28
CA TYR A 120 19.12 -6.11 -2.58
C TYR A 120 18.68 -6.44 -1.15
N LEU A 121 18.73 -7.71 -0.78
CA LEU A 121 18.26 -8.25 0.49
C LEU A 121 19.46 -8.84 1.27
N ASN A 122 19.70 -8.31 2.47
CA ASN A 122 20.72 -8.80 3.38
C ASN A 122 20.10 -9.11 4.74
N GLU A 123 19.45 -10.27 4.81
CA GLU A 123 18.70 -10.71 5.99
C GLU A 123 19.44 -11.78 6.76
N ASN A 124 19.69 -11.55 8.04
CA ASN A 124 20.34 -12.43 8.98
C ASN A 124 19.46 -12.55 10.23
N LYS A 125 19.36 -13.74 10.83
CA LYS A 125 18.46 -13.97 11.98
C LYS A 125 18.76 -13.11 13.20
N ASP A 126 20.04 -12.99 13.58
CA ASP A 126 20.45 -12.40 14.83
C ASP A 126 21.50 -11.30 14.68
N LYS A 127 21.70 -10.82 13.46
CA LYS A 127 22.64 -9.74 13.13
C LYS A 127 21.90 -8.64 12.40
N PHE A 128 22.48 -7.44 12.45
CA PHE A 128 22.01 -6.31 11.65
C PHE A 128 21.70 -6.75 10.22
N SER A 129 20.50 -6.44 9.78
CA SER A 129 19.98 -6.78 8.46
C SER A 129 19.44 -5.53 7.77
N TYR A 130 19.52 -5.48 6.46
CA TYR A 130 18.99 -4.36 5.68
C TYR A 130 18.56 -4.78 4.30
N ASN A 131 17.57 -4.10 3.76
CA ASN A 131 17.09 -4.29 2.39
C ASN A 131 17.05 -2.96 1.68
N VAL A 132 17.54 -2.91 0.45
CA VAL A 132 17.41 -1.77 -0.46
C VAL A 132 16.53 -2.18 -1.62
N LYS A 133 15.51 -1.39 -1.93
CA LYS A 133 14.55 -1.68 -3.00
C LYS A 133 14.38 -0.45 -3.86
N THR A 134 14.43 -0.62 -5.17
CA THR A 134 14.24 0.45 -6.15
C THR A 134 13.24 0.03 -7.21
N ALA A 135 12.54 0.99 -7.79
CA ALA A 135 11.64 0.77 -8.91
C ALA A 135 11.67 1.96 -9.88
N VAL A 136 11.58 1.64 -11.16
CA VAL A 136 11.25 2.57 -12.25
C VAL A 136 9.99 2.02 -12.90
N SER A 137 8.93 2.82 -12.95
CA SER A 137 7.62 2.37 -13.41
C SER A 137 6.90 3.47 -14.20
N THR A 138 5.81 3.11 -14.87
CA THR A 138 5.05 4.03 -15.72
C THR A 138 4.41 5.19 -14.96
N GLY A 139 4.08 5.02 -13.68
CA GLY A 139 3.36 6.03 -12.89
C GLY A 139 1.83 5.95 -13.00
N GLU A 140 1.31 5.17 -13.93
CA GLU A 140 -0.09 5.16 -14.35
C GLU A 140 -0.99 4.20 -13.55
N GLY A 141 -0.37 3.30 -12.78
CA GLY A 141 -1.08 2.29 -12.03
C GLY A 141 -1.41 1.04 -12.84
N ARG A 142 -2.42 0.29 -12.40
CA ARG A 142 -2.74 -1.02 -12.97
C ARG A 142 -3.41 -0.94 -14.34
N ASN A 143 -3.01 -1.90 -15.22
CA ASN A 143 -3.66 -2.20 -16.49
C ASN A 143 -3.75 -1.00 -17.46
N TRP A 144 -2.86 -0.04 -17.31
CA TRP A 144 -2.74 1.07 -18.21
C TRP A 144 -2.00 0.65 -19.48
N THR A 145 -2.58 0.89 -20.63
CA THR A 145 -2.07 0.42 -21.94
C THR A 145 -1.70 1.55 -22.88
N LYS A 146 -2.03 2.80 -22.52
CA LYS A 146 -1.73 3.95 -23.36
C LYS A 146 -0.47 4.64 -22.85
N SER A 147 0.43 4.99 -23.77
CA SER A 147 1.50 5.94 -23.50
C SER A 147 0.93 7.34 -23.77
N ALA A 148 0.55 8.05 -22.74
CA ALA A 148 -0.05 9.38 -22.86
C ALA A 148 1.00 10.50 -22.81
N ASP A 149 2.16 10.19 -22.23
CA ASP A 149 3.24 11.16 -21.97
C ASP A 149 4.58 10.45 -21.70
N ASP A 150 5.63 11.24 -21.44
CA ASP A 150 6.97 10.76 -21.08
C ASP A 150 7.17 10.65 -19.55
N GLY A 151 6.09 10.70 -18.76
CA GLY A 151 6.13 10.61 -17.31
C GLY A 151 6.58 9.22 -16.84
N VAL A 152 7.45 9.21 -15.84
CA VAL A 152 7.89 7.98 -15.16
C VAL A 152 7.85 8.17 -13.66
N ALA A 153 7.61 7.09 -12.95
CA ALA A 153 7.68 7.06 -11.50
C ALA A 153 8.98 6.38 -11.02
N LEU A 154 9.62 7.01 -10.06
CA LEU A 154 10.81 6.51 -9.39
C LEU A 154 10.52 6.23 -7.93
N THR A 155 10.91 5.05 -7.45
CA THR A 155 10.74 4.65 -6.05
C THR A 155 12.06 4.14 -5.49
N GLY A 156 12.42 4.59 -4.29
CA GLY A 156 13.53 4.06 -3.51
C GLY A 156 13.08 3.74 -2.10
N LYS A 157 13.47 2.58 -1.54
CA LYS A 157 13.15 2.17 -0.18
C LYS A 157 14.34 1.54 0.51
N LEU A 158 14.56 1.92 1.76
CA LEU A 158 15.50 1.30 2.69
C LEU A 158 14.71 0.66 3.85
N GLU A 159 15.06 -0.57 4.20
CA GLU A 159 14.56 -1.28 5.39
C GLU A 159 15.75 -1.66 6.25
N LEU A 160 15.68 -1.38 7.56
CA LEU A 160 16.72 -1.69 8.55
C LEU A 160 16.12 -2.57 9.63
N MET A 161 16.80 -3.66 9.97
CA MET A 161 16.44 -4.58 11.04
C MET A 161 17.63 -4.73 12.00
N PRO A 162 17.76 -3.82 12.99
CA PRO A 162 18.93 -3.76 13.87
C PRO A 162 19.16 -5.06 14.67
N PHE A 163 18.10 -5.76 15.02
CA PHE A 163 18.13 -6.98 15.84
C PHE A 163 17.96 -8.26 15.01
N GLY A 164 18.26 -8.19 13.71
CA GLY A 164 18.10 -9.29 12.78
C GLY A 164 16.67 -9.44 12.22
N SER A 165 16.52 -10.38 11.28
CA SER A 165 15.24 -10.65 10.62
C SER A 165 14.24 -11.30 11.57
N PHE A 166 12.96 -11.12 11.27
CA PHE A 166 11.84 -11.71 12.00
C PHE A 166 11.68 -13.19 11.64
N LYS A 167 11.16 -14.00 12.57
CA LYS A 167 10.85 -15.40 12.32
C LYS A 167 9.65 -15.54 11.37
N ASN A 168 9.65 -16.63 10.60
CA ASN A 168 8.54 -17.04 9.75
C ASN A 168 8.00 -15.89 8.87
N ASP A 169 8.91 -15.13 8.24
CA ASP A 169 8.56 -13.95 7.44
C ASP A 169 7.68 -12.94 8.18
N GLY A 170 7.93 -12.77 9.48
CA GLY A 170 7.12 -11.95 10.37
C GLY A 170 6.96 -10.49 9.96
N THR A 171 7.79 -9.99 9.05
CA THR A 171 7.61 -8.67 8.44
C THR A 171 6.37 -8.58 7.55
N ASN A 172 5.83 -9.71 7.08
CA ASN A 172 4.65 -9.77 6.21
C ASN A 172 3.32 -9.79 6.99
N PHE A 173 3.38 -9.88 8.31
CA PHE A 173 2.23 -9.87 9.21
C PHE A 173 2.29 -8.64 10.12
N GLU A 174 1.14 -8.08 10.47
CA GLU A 174 1.08 -6.93 11.37
C GLU A 174 1.29 -7.36 12.83
N GLY A 175 0.62 -8.42 13.29
CA GLY A 175 0.74 -8.98 14.63
C GLY A 175 1.98 -9.85 14.85
N ASP A 176 2.35 -10.09 16.11
CA ASP A 176 3.44 -11.01 16.51
C ASP A 176 2.94 -12.45 16.66
N VAL A 177 2.42 -13.02 15.57
CA VAL A 177 1.90 -14.40 15.53
C VAL A 177 3.00 -15.43 15.83
N ALA A 178 4.24 -15.14 15.44
CA ALA A 178 5.40 -16.00 15.71
C ALA A 178 5.91 -15.94 17.16
N ARG A 179 5.38 -15.01 17.97
CA ARG A 179 5.78 -14.73 19.35
C ARG A 179 7.30 -14.66 19.48
N GLU A 180 7.87 -13.61 18.89
CA GLU A 180 9.32 -13.36 18.91
C GLU A 180 9.87 -13.40 20.34
N LYS A 181 10.81 -14.27 20.61
CA LYS A 181 11.39 -14.44 21.95
C LYS A 181 12.37 -13.33 22.33
N THR A 182 12.87 -12.62 21.36
CA THR A 182 13.74 -11.44 21.51
C THR A 182 13.11 -10.27 20.75
N PRO A 183 13.26 -9.03 21.23
CA PRO A 183 12.74 -7.89 20.48
C PRO A 183 13.26 -7.87 19.04
N LYS A 184 12.35 -7.68 18.09
CA LYS A 184 12.66 -7.49 16.66
C LYS A 184 12.10 -6.14 16.22
N LEU A 185 12.95 -5.36 15.59
CA LEU A 185 12.63 -4.00 15.11
C LEU A 185 12.88 -3.92 13.61
N LEU A 186 11.89 -3.39 12.88
CA LEU A 186 12.05 -2.95 11.50
C LEU A 186 11.80 -1.45 11.45
N LEU A 187 12.71 -0.73 10.83
CA LEU A 187 12.55 0.67 10.45
C LEU A 187 12.63 0.76 8.93
N SER A 188 11.74 1.48 8.30
CA SER A 188 11.81 1.66 6.85
C SER A 188 11.45 3.07 6.42
N GLY A 189 12.08 3.52 5.33
CA GLY A 189 11.75 4.76 4.66
C GLY A 189 11.69 4.54 3.16
N ALA A 190 10.65 5.05 2.52
CA ALA A 190 10.52 5.07 1.08
C ALA A 190 10.27 6.50 0.58
N PHE A 191 10.90 6.82 -0.53
CA PHE A 191 10.64 8.00 -1.32
C PHE A 191 10.11 7.58 -2.69
N HIS A 192 9.08 8.29 -3.15
CA HIS A 192 8.46 8.06 -4.46
C HIS A 192 8.21 9.39 -5.14
N GLN A 193 8.60 9.49 -6.40
CA GLN A 193 8.26 10.60 -7.27
C GLN A 193 7.59 10.06 -8.52
N ASN A 194 6.38 10.56 -8.80
CA ASN A 194 5.62 10.23 -9.99
C ASN A 194 5.50 11.51 -10.83
N ASN A 195 6.20 11.53 -11.95
CA ASN A 195 6.19 12.66 -12.86
C ASN A 195 4.97 12.53 -13.79
N LEU A 196 4.27 13.64 -13.99
CA LEU A 196 3.09 13.70 -14.87
C LEU A 196 2.03 12.64 -14.54
N ALA A 197 1.79 12.41 -13.23
CA ALA A 197 0.78 11.46 -12.80
C ALA A 197 -0.61 11.85 -13.30
N ARG A 198 -1.28 10.90 -13.96
CA ARG A 198 -2.61 11.06 -14.54
C ARG A 198 -3.73 11.00 -13.52
N ARG A 199 -3.54 10.26 -12.42
CA ARG A 199 -4.59 10.01 -11.41
C ARG A 199 -4.39 10.81 -10.15
N THR A 200 -5.48 11.12 -9.47
CA THR A 200 -5.51 11.93 -8.23
C THR A 200 -4.60 11.40 -7.12
N GLN A 201 -4.31 10.12 -7.08
CA GLN A 201 -3.41 9.50 -6.10
C GLN A 201 -2.18 8.82 -6.74
N GLY A 202 -1.80 9.24 -7.93
CA GLY A 202 -0.73 8.61 -8.70
C GLY A 202 -1.21 7.31 -9.35
N GLN A 203 -0.98 6.15 -8.73
CA GLN A 203 -1.41 4.84 -9.23
C GLN A 203 -2.89 4.51 -8.96
N LEU A 204 -3.60 5.34 -8.21
CA LEU A 204 -4.98 5.14 -7.77
C LEU A 204 -5.82 6.40 -7.95
N GLY A 205 -7.13 6.25 -7.77
CA GLY A 205 -8.09 7.35 -7.86
C GLY A 205 -8.56 7.61 -9.29
N ASN A 206 -9.32 8.68 -9.46
CA ASN A 206 -9.87 9.11 -10.74
C ASN A 206 -8.83 9.86 -11.55
N ASP A 207 -9.07 10.03 -12.84
CA ASP A 207 -8.22 10.81 -13.73
C ASP A 207 -8.26 12.29 -13.37
N LEU A 208 -7.12 12.93 -13.44
CA LEU A 208 -6.97 14.38 -13.27
C LEU A 208 -7.26 15.08 -14.60
N PHE A 209 -7.88 16.26 -14.55
CA PHE A 209 -8.02 17.11 -15.74
C PHE A 209 -6.67 17.61 -16.26
N GLU A 210 -5.69 17.74 -15.37
CA GLU A 210 -4.31 18.12 -15.68
C GLU A 210 -3.34 17.22 -14.90
N GLN A 211 -2.35 16.65 -15.58
CA GLN A 211 -1.33 15.81 -14.96
C GLN A 211 -0.50 16.58 -13.94
N LYS A 212 -0.17 15.92 -12.82
CA LYS A 212 0.60 16.54 -11.74
C LYS A 212 1.82 15.71 -11.37
N THR A 213 2.93 16.36 -11.10
CA THR A 213 4.09 15.68 -10.47
C THR A 213 3.88 15.58 -8.97
N MET A 214 3.90 14.34 -8.47
CA MET A 214 3.67 14.01 -7.07
C MET A 214 4.93 13.46 -6.41
N LYS A 215 5.17 13.87 -5.17
CA LYS A 215 6.23 13.31 -4.33
C LYS A 215 5.62 12.75 -3.06
N SER A 216 6.06 11.56 -2.64
CA SER A 216 5.59 10.92 -1.41
C SER A 216 6.77 10.45 -0.56
N VAL A 217 6.64 10.63 0.75
CA VAL A 217 7.54 10.07 1.76
C VAL A 217 6.74 9.15 2.65
N LEU A 218 7.22 7.91 2.81
CA LEU A 218 6.55 6.85 3.55
C LEU A 218 7.54 6.26 4.55
N LEU A 219 7.26 6.41 5.84
CA LEU A 219 8.11 5.89 6.91
C LEU A 219 7.31 4.88 7.71
N ASP A 220 7.93 3.74 8.08
CA ASP A 220 7.31 2.73 8.93
C ASP A 220 8.28 2.29 10.02
N ALA A 221 7.72 1.99 11.19
CA ALA A 221 8.38 1.27 12.27
C ALA A 221 7.51 0.09 12.71
N MET A 222 8.13 -1.07 12.96
CA MET A 222 7.46 -2.26 13.48
C MET A 222 8.34 -2.89 14.56
N LEU A 223 7.82 -2.99 15.77
CA LEU A 223 8.45 -3.68 16.90
C LEU A 223 7.61 -4.88 17.30
N LYS A 224 8.25 -6.06 17.45
CA LYS A 224 7.59 -7.29 17.90
C LYS A 224 8.36 -7.93 19.04
N TYR A 225 7.64 -8.39 20.05
CA TYR A 225 8.20 -9.09 21.18
C TYR A 225 7.13 -9.83 21.98
N ASN A 226 7.29 -11.13 22.15
CA ASN A 226 6.50 -12.01 23.01
C ASN A 226 4.97 -11.85 22.89
N GLY A 227 4.48 -11.75 21.68
CA GLY A 227 3.07 -11.55 21.33
C GLY A 227 2.67 -10.08 21.16
N TRP A 228 3.46 -9.13 21.63
CA TRP A 228 3.24 -7.71 21.38
C TRP A 228 3.72 -7.30 20.01
N ALA A 229 2.92 -6.50 19.31
CA ALA A 229 3.32 -5.83 18.09
C ALA A 229 2.91 -4.36 18.13
N LEU A 230 3.87 -3.47 17.90
CA LEU A 230 3.67 -2.04 17.72
C LEU A 230 4.04 -1.70 16.28
N MET A 231 3.12 -1.05 15.56
CA MET A 231 3.38 -0.49 14.24
C MET A 231 3.11 1.01 14.28
N SER A 232 3.98 1.78 13.66
CA SER A 232 3.78 3.21 13.42
C SER A 232 4.13 3.51 11.98
N SER A 233 3.34 4.37 11.33
CA SER A 233 3.60 4.84 9.97
C SER A 233 3.42 6.34 9.89
N TYR A 234 4.30 6.99 9.13
CA TYR A 234 4.13 8.35 8.66
C TYR A 234 4.06 8.34 7.14
N MET A 235 3.08 9.01 6.58
CA MET A 235 2.92 9.14 5.14
C MET A 235 2.68 10.60 4.79
N SER A 236 3.32 11.07 3.72
CA SER A 236 3.04 12.40 3.17
C SER A 236 3.04 12.37 1.66
N ARG A 237 2.27 13.26 1.08
CA ARG A 237 2.25 13.55 -0.35
C ARG A 237 2.26 15.04 -0.58
N SER A 238 3.05 15.49 -1.54
CA SER A 238 3.08 16.85 -2.05
C SER A 238 2.95 16.86 -3.58
N ALA A 239 2.30 17.89 -4.09
CA ALA A 239 2.23 18.25 -5.50
C ALA A 239 2.21 19.76 -5.60
N LYS A 240 2.81 20.32 -6.64
CA LYS A 240 2.67 21.75 -6.95
C LYS A 240 1.29 21.95 -7.57
N ASP A 241 0.59 23.01 -7.15
CA ASP A 241 -0.75 23.37 -7.66
C ASP A 241 -1.69 22.14 -7.69
N PRO A 242 -2.08 21.58 -6.51
CA PRO A 242 -2.71 20.27 -6.43
C PRO A 242 -4.12 20.20 -7.05
N ILE A 243 -4.77 21.34 -7.32
CA ILE A 243 -6.09 21.40 -7.96
C ILE A 243 -5.90 21.41 -9.47
N ALA A 244 -6.72 20.63 -10.17
CA ALA A 244 -6.77 20.55 -11.61
C ALA A 244 -8.18 20.87 -12.11
N PHE A 245 -8.33 21.93 -12.88
CA PHE A 245 -9.61 22.38 -13.42
C PHE A 245 -9.87 21.71 -14.78
N ASN A 246 -11.16 21.46 -15.07
CA ASN A 246 -11.59 21.02 -16.38
C ASN A 246 -11.36 22.17 -17.38
N PRO A 247 -10.59 21.96 -18.48
CA PRO A 247 -10.33 23.00 -19.45
C PRO A 247 -11.60 23.46 -20.22
N ASP A 248 -12.63 22.60 -20.29
CA ASP A 248 -13.88 22.87 -20.98
C ASP A 248 -14.93 23.49 -20.04
N ASP A 249 -14.82 23.26 -18.73
CA ASP A 249 -15.71 23.83 -17.71
C ASP A 249 -14.94 24.11 -16.41
N ILE A 250 -14.53 25.34 -16.20
CA ILE A 250 -13.76 25.78 -15.04
C ILE A 250 -14.51 25.61 -13.69
N THR A 251 -15.80 25.32 -13.70
CA THR A 251 -16.56 25.02 -12.48
C THR A 251 -16.34 23.59 -12.02
N GLU A 252 -15.88 22.72 -12.90
CA GLU A 252 -15.49 21.35 -12.57
C GLU A 252 -13.99 21.29 -12.25
N PHE A 253 -13.66 20.62 -11.18
CA PHE A 253 -12.27 20.40 -10.78
C PHE A 253 -12.11 19.07 -10.05
N ASN A 254 -10.90 18.58 -10.05
CA ASN A 254 -10.44 17.51 -9.16
C ASN A 254 -9.10 17.89 -8.53
N TYR A 255 -8.59 17.10 -7.61
CA TYR A 255 -7.38 17.47 -6.89
C TYR A 255 -6.57 16.26 -6.41
N VAL A 256 -5.27 16.50 -6.24
CA VAL A 256 -4.36 15.57 -5.58
C VAL A 256 -4.51 15.72 -4.07
N PRO A 257 -4.82 14.67 -3.31
CA PRO A 257 -4.78 14.72 -1.85
C PRO A 257 -3.35 14.94 -1.37
N VAL A 258 -3.00 16.18 -1.03
CA VAL A 258 -1.71 16.59 -0.47
C VAL A 258 -1.82 16.80 1.04
N GLY A 259 -0.75 16.51 1.76
CA GLY A 259 -0.72 16.57 3.21
C GLY A 259 0.04 15.42 3.83
N SER A 260 -0.24 15.11 5.08
CA SER A 260 0.42 14.04 5.81
C SER A 260 -0.49 13.33 6.80
N GLY A 261 -0.08 12.18 7.27
CA GLY A 261 -0.79 11.46 8.31
C GLY A 261 0.09 10.49 9.07
N MET A 262 -0.34 10.14 10.26
CA MET A 262 0.32 9.19 11.16
C MET A 262 -0.64 8.10 11.60
N ASP A 263 -0.14 6.87 11.65
CA ASP A 263 -0.83 5.71 12.19
C ASP A 263 -0.03 5.12 13.35
N TYR A 264 -0.73 4.74 14.40
CA TYR A 264 -0.21 3.98 15.53
C TYR A 264 -1.11 2.78 15.76
N GLN A 265 -0.56 1.58 15.69
CA GLN A 265 -1.29 0.32 15.89
C GLN A 265 -0.56 -0.53 16.90
N LEU A 266 -1.26 -0.90 17.97
CA LEU A 266 -0.76 -1.78 19.02
C LEU A 266 -1.63 -3.02 19.05
N SER A 267 -1.00 -4.18 19.18
CA SER A 267 -1.71 -5.45 19.34
C SER A 267 -1.00 -6.40 20.29
N TYR A 268 -1.77 -7.35 20.80
CA TYR A 268 -1.25 -8.46 21.58
C TYR A 268 -1.91 -9.77 21.18
N VAL A 269 -1.07 -10.73 20.75
CA VAL A 269 -1.47 -12.11 20.46
C VAL A 269 -1.34 -12.93 21.75
N PHE A 270 -2.45 -13.46 22.25
CA PHE A 270 -2.48 -14.34 23.42
C PHE A 270 -1.91 -15.73 23.09
N PRO A 271 -1.43 -16.49 24.11
CA PRO A 271 -1.01 -17.88 23.87
C PRO A 271 -2.10 -18.79 23.30
N THR A 272 -3.35 -18.41 23.44
CA THR A 272 -4.55 -19.09 22.91
C THR A 272 -4.86 -18.71 21.47
N ASN A 273 -3.97 -17.94 20.81
CA ASN A 273 -4.09 -17.44 19.44
C ASN A 273 -5.22 -16.41 19.20
N TYR A 274 -5.85 -15.89 20.24
CA TYR A 274 -6.67 -14.67 20.11
C TYR A 274 -5.77 -13.44 20.06
N GLU A 275 -6.21 -12.42 19.39
CA GLU A 275 -5.50 -11.15 19.29
C GLU A 275 -6.44 -9.98 19.56
N ILE A 276 -5.95 -8.97 20.31
CA ILE A 276 -6.63 -7.68 20.50
C ILE A 276 -5.78 -6.62 19.79
N ILE A 277 -6.45 -5.75 19.02
CA ILE A 277 -5.81 -4.72 18.21
C ILE A 277 -6.47 -3.37 18.49
N GLY A 278 -5.66 -2.32 18.68
CA GLY A 278 -6.08 -0.93 18.65
C GLY A 278 -5.28 -0.13 17.64
N ARG A 279 -5.94 0.71 16.85
CA ARG A 279 -5.28 1.65 15.93
C ARG A 279 -5.83 3.05 16.11
N PHE A 280 -4.93 4.02 16.12
CA PHE A 280 -5.22 5.44 16.06
C PHE A 280 -4.55 6.03 14.81
N SER A 281 -5.29 6.79 14.03
CA SER A 281 -4.84 7.42 12.79
C SER A 281 -5.19 8.90 12.79
N THR A 282 -4.27 9.74 12.33
CA THR A 282 -4.50 11.18 12.11
C THR A 282 -4.17 11.54 10.68
N GLN A 283 -4.95 12.42 10.09
CA GLN A 283 -4.72 13.02 8.76
C GLN A 283 -4.74 14.54 8.89
N ASN A 284 -3.71 15.19 8.36
CA ASN A 284 -3.60 16.65 8.26
C ASN A 284 -3.44 17.00 6.77
N MET A 285 -4.44 17.63 6.22
CA MET A 285 -4.44 18.02 4.81
C MET A 285 -3.72 19.36 4.64
N HIS A 286 -3.08 19.55 3.49
CA HIS A 286 -2.41 20.81 3.15
C HIS A 286 -3.43 21.92 2.98
N ASP A 287 -3.08 23.16 3.30
CA ASP A 287 -3.98 24.31 3.28
C ASP A 287 -4.63 24.52 1.89
N ASP A 288 -3.92 24.21 0.80
CA ASP A 288 -4.43 24.32 -0.58
C ASP A 288 -5.71 23.50 -0.83
N ILE A 289 -5.92 22.40 -0.09
CA ILE A 289 -7.06 21.50 -0.28
C ILE A 289 -7.87 21.27 1.00
N LYS A 290 -7.51 21.91 2.10
CA LYS A 290 -8.14 21.69 3.41
C LYS A 290 -9.64 22.06 3.42
N ALA A 291 -10.04 23.05 2.62
CA ALA A 291 -11.44 23.39 2.42
C ALA A 291 -12.24 22.32 1.67
N LEU A 292 -11.56 21.51 0.83
CA LEU A 292 -12.17 20.43 0.04
C LEU A 292 -12.17 19.10 0.79
N THR A 293 -11.14 18.88 1.60
CA THR A 293 -11.01 17.68 2.43
C THR A 293 -10.43 18.08 3.77
N PRO A 294 -11.23 18.09 4.85
CA PRO A 294 -10.78 18.48 6.17
C PRO A 294 -9.86 17.43 6.81
N ASP A 295 -9.13 17.85 7.84
CA ASP A 295 -8.36 16.96 8.70
C ASP A 295 -9.27 15.90 9.33
N SER A 296 -8.72 14.70 9.56
CA SER A 296 -9.50 13.61 10.13
C SER A 296 -8.73 12.78 11.14
N LYS A 297 -9.46 12.15 12.05
CA LYS A 297 -8.95 11.21 13.03
C LYS A 297 -9.80 9.94 13.02
N GLN A 298 -9.17 8.79 13.21
CA GLN A 298 -9.86 7.51 13.26
C GLN A 298 -9.32 6.66 14.41
N TYR A 299 -10.22 6.07 15.16
CA TYR A 299 -9.95 5.03 16.16
C TYR A 299 -10.53 3.72 15.65
N SER A 300 -9.77 2.65 15.75
CA SER A 300 -10.21 1.32 15.35
C SER A 300 -9.86 0.31 16.42
N LEU A 301 -10.78 -0.58 16.74
CA LEU A 301 -10.57 -1.71 17.65
C LEU A 301 -10.93 -3.00 16.93
N GLY A 302 -10.23 -4.06 17.24
CA GLY A 302 -10.46 -5.37 16.64
C GLY A 302 -10.08 -6.51 17.57
N VAL A 303 -10.73 -7.64 17.34
CA VAL A 303 -10.40 -8.92 17.94
C VAL A 303 -10.37 -9.97 16.83
N THR A 304 -9.36 -10.79 16.79
CA THR A 304 -9.20 -11.88 15.80
C THR A 304 -8.81 -13.19 16.49
#